data_e1706481a7c5a292d3ce9dc1aee9e766
#
_entry.id   e1706481a7c5a292d3ce9dc1aee9e766
#
_cell.length_a   1.000
_cell.length_b   1.000
_cell.length_c   1.000
_cell.angle_alpha   90.00
_cell.angle_beta   90.00
_cell.angle_gamma   90.00
#
_symmetry.space_group_name_H-M   'P 1'
#
loop_
_entity.id
_entity.type
_entity.pdbx_description
1 polymer ?
#
loop_
_entity_poly.entity_id
_entity_poly.type
_entity_poly.pdbx_seq_one_letter_code
_entity_poly.pdbx_strand_id
1 'polypeptide(L)'
;MSKLHRVGGERRASFFYWALLRYPSTLVGGIRLGLLAAAIGVHFSETSDELRWWVVLLIGLNYLLDLLDGYLARRFGHTSRFGVALDFLIDQTTHTVFWLISGLLAAIPLMVLEWCAGIVVLRYTLCADEHWKEVLLAKGGALVRAYFAHNQRNVLSALGVISHFALPASSYLWLSGWSLWIWVPGVALYAWVTLRMLVMLYRAEIHSPAS
;
A
#
# COMPACT_ATOMS: atom_id res chain seq x y z
N MET A 1 -35.58 20.37 -29.15
CA MET A 1 -35.06 19.12 -28.59
C MET A 1 -33.70 19.21 -27.87
N SER A 2 -33.15 20.40 -27.54
CA SER A 2 -31.77 20.55 -26.99
C SER A 2 -31.65 20.84 -25.48
N LYS A 3 -32.77 21.08 -24.76
CA LYS A 3 -32.74 21.41 -23.32
C LYS A 3 -32.75 20.20 -22.38
N LEU A 4 -33.23 19.06 -22.80
CA LEU A 4 -33.32 17.84 -21.95
C LEU A 4 -31.98 17.11 -21.77
N HIS A 5 -31.04 17.23 -22.71
CA HIS A 5 -29.72 16.60 -22.61
C HIS A 5 -28.76 17.32 -21.65
N ARG A 6 -28.91 18.63 -21.44
CA ARG A 6 -28.04 19.42 -20.55
C ARG A 6 -28.33 19.17 -19.06
N VAL A 7 -29.60 19.01 -18.70
CA VAL A 7 -30.04 18.82 -17.30
C VAL A 7 -29.60 17.45 -16.74
N GLY A 8 -29.48 16.45 -17.60
CA GLY A 8 -29.00 15.11 -17.20
C GLY A 8 -27.50 15.05 -16.88
N GLY A 9 -26.70 15.83 -17.60
CA GLY A 9 -25.25 15.90 -17.40
C GLY A 9 -24.85 16.61 -16.10
N GLU A 10 -25.50 17.73 -15.80
CA GLU A 10 -25.23 18.50 -14.58
C GLU A 10 -25.63 17.76 -13.31
N ARG A 11 -26.75 17.02 -13.32
CA ARG A 11 -27.14 16.20 -12.16
C ARG A 11 -26.19 15.01 -11.92
N ARG A 12 -25.67 14.38 -12.97
CA ARG A 12 -24.68 13.30 -12.83
C ARG A 12 -23.35 13.82 -12.32
N ALA A 13 -22.88 14.98 -12.81
CA ALA A 13 -21.67 15.62 -12.33
C ALA A 13 -21.81 16.05 -10.87
N SER A 14 -22.92 16.67 -10.47
CA SER A 14 -23.15 17.05 -9.07
C SER A 14 -23.24 15.84 -8.14
N PHE A 15 -23.90 14.75 -8.55
CA PHE A 15 -23.96 13.53 -7.76
C PHE A 15 -22.56 12.89 -7.56
N PHE A 16 -21.73 12.91 -8.60
CA PHE A 16 -20.37 12.41 -8.53
C PHE A 16 -19.49 13.29 -7.62
N TYR A 17 -19.63 14.61 -7.68
CA TYR A 17 -18.95 15.55 -6.77
C TYR A 17 -19.38 15.34 -5.31
N TRP A 18 -20.67 15.18 -5.03
CA TRP A 18 -21.16 14.94 -3.68
C TRP A 18 -20.75 13.57 -3.15
N ALA A 19 -20.68 12.54 -3.99
CA ALA A 19 -20.18 11.23 -3.61
C ALA A 19 -18.67 11.26 -3.30
N LEU A 20 -17.88 11.99 -4.08
CA LEU A 20 -16.45 12.21 -3.85
C LEU A 20 -16.18 12.97 -2.53
N LEU A 21 -16.94 14.02 -2.25
CA LEU A 21 -16.80 14.78 -1.00
C LEU A 21 -17.28 13.98 0.24
N ARG A 22 -18.19 13.04 0.04
CA ARG A 22 -18.71 12.20 1.11
C ARG A 22 -17.78 11.05 1.50
N TYR A 23 -16.82 10.71 0.62
CA TYR A 23 -15.83 9.66 0.84
C TYR A 23 -14.41 10.19 0.57
N PRO A 24 -13.82 10.93 1.52
CA PRO A 24 -12.48 11.52 1.34
C PRO A 24 -11.41 10.47 1.00
N SER A 25 -11.55 9.23 1.48
CA SER A 25 -10.67 8.11 1.11
C SER A 25 -10.70 7.80 -0.39
N THR A 26 -11.86 7.85 -1.05
CA THR A 26 -11.96 7.62 -2.50
C THR A 26 -11.26 8.73 -3.29
N LEU A 27 -11.32 9.99 -2.83
CA LEU A 27 -10.60 11.10 -3.44
C LEU A 27 -9.08 10.91 -3.31
N VAL A 28 -8.60 10.58 -2.12
CA VAL A 28 -7.17 10.31 -1.87
C VAL A 28 -6.70 9.13 -2.73
N GLY A 29 -7.47 8.03 -2.80
CA GLY A 29 -7.18 6.91 -3.68
C GLY A 29 -7.09 7.30 -5.16
N GLY A 30 -7.97 8.18 -5.64
CA GLY A 30 -7.91 8.74 -6.99
C GLY A 30 -6.62 9.57 -7.26
N ILE A 31 -6.22 10.40 -6.28
CA ILE A 31 -4.97 11.16 -6.35
C ILE A 31 -3.77 10.21 -6.38
N ARG A 32 -3.76 9.17 -5.55
CA ARG A 32 -2.70 8.15 -5.50
C ARG A 32 -2.55 7.43 -6.83
N LEU A 33 -3.67 7.04 -7.48
CA LEU A 33 -3.64 6.47 -8.83
C LEU A 33 -3.06 7.45 -9.87
N GLY A 34 -3.42 8.74 -9.77
CA GLY A 34 -2.87 9.78 -10.63
C GLY A 34 -1.35 9.95 -10.46
N LEU A 35 -0.86 9.93 -9.20
CA LEU A 35 0.58 9.99 -8.90
C LEU A 35 1.32 8.77 -9.43
N LEU A 36 0.75 7.57 -9.29
CA LEU A 36 1.33 6.35 -9.83
C LEU A 36 1.40 6.39 -11.37
N ALA A 37 0.31 6.80 -12.02
CA ALA A 37 0.28 6.95 -13.48
C ALA A 37 1.29 8.00 -13.97
N ALA A 38 1.43 9.13 -13.26
CA ALA A 38 2.44 10.14 -13.56
C ALA A 38 3.86 9.59 -13.38
N ALA A 39 4.14 8.84 -12.30
CA ALA A 39 5.44 8.22 -12.08
C ALA A 39 5.80 7.24 -13.22
N ILE A 40 4.85 6.41 -13.64
CA ILE A 40 5.01 5.49 -14.77
C ILE A 40 5.26 6.28 -16.08
N GLY A 41 4.47 7.33 -16.33
CA GLY A 41 4.63 8.19 -17.50
C GLY A 41 6.01 8.85 -17.57
N VAL A 42 6.49 9.40 -16.44
CA VAL A 42 7.84 9.97 -16.35
C VAL A 42 8.92 8.90 -16.53
N HIS A 43 8.73 7.70 -15.98
CA HIS A 43 9.68 6.59 -16.16
C HIS A 43 9.87 6.20 -17.63
N PHE A 44 8.79 6.19 -18.43
CA PHE A 44 8.84 5.82 -19.85
C PHE A 44 9.12 7.00 -20.80
N SER A 45 9.04 8.23 -20.29
CA SER A 45 9.47 9.42 -21.04
C SER A 45 10.94 9.55 -20.96
N GLU A 46 11.82 9.55 -21.70
CA GLU A 46 13.30 9.65 -21.63
C GLU A 46 13.92 10.00 -20.27
N THR A 47 14.86 9.19 -19.84
CA THR A 47 15.40 9.23 -18.48
C THR A 47 16.68 10.06 -18.38
N SER A 48 16.53 11.36 -18.19
CA SER A 48 17.59 12.12 -17.53
C SER A 48 17.65 11.74 -16.04
N ASP A 49 18.82 11.86 -15.41
CA ASP A 49 18.95 11.59 -13.97
C ASP A 49 18.00 12.47 -13.12
N GLU A 50 17.71 13.66 -13.58
CA GLU A 50 16.75 14.58 -12.95
C GLU A 50 15.32 13.99 -12.93
N LEU A 51 14.88 13.38 -14.03
CA LEU A 51 13.54 12.77 -14.13
C LEU A 51 13.40 11.55 -13.21
N ARG A 52 14.46 10.83 -12.91
CA ARG A 52 14.45 9.72 -11.93
C ARG A 52 14.09 10.20 -10.53
N TRP A 53 14.60 11.36 -10.11
CA TRP A 53 14.21 11.95 -8.82
C TRP A 53 12.72 12.28 -8.76
N TRP A 54 12.13 12.74 -9.86
CA TRP A 54 10.69 12.98 -9.93
C TRP A 54 9.88 11.70 -9.77
N VAL A 55 10.31 10.58 -10.37
CA VAL A 55 9.65 9.28 -10.17
C VAL A 55 9.66 8.88 -8.70
N VAL A 56 10.82 8.94 -8.06
CA VAL A 56 10.96 8.61 -6.62
C VAL A 56 10.11 9.55 -5.76
N LEU A 57 10.07 10.84 -6.08
CA LEU A 57 9.25 11.82 -5.37
C LEU A 57 7.75 11.51 -5.51
N LEU A 58 7.26 11.22 -6.71
CA LEU A 58 5.85 10.91 -6.99
C LEU A 58 5.42 9.62 -6.25
N ILE A 59 6.27 8.59 -6.26
CA ILE A 59 6.00 7.37 -5.51
C ILE A 59 6.08 7.63 -4.00
N GLY A 60 7.04 8.40 -3.52
CA GLY A 60 7.15 8.81 -2.11
C GLY A 60 5.91 9.59 -1.63
N LEU A 61 5.38 10.50 -2.45
CA LEU A 61 4.12 11.19 -2.17
C LEU A 61 2.93 10.22 -2.13
N ASN A 62 2.92 9.20 -3.00
CA ASN A 62 1.89 8.16 -2.97
C ASN A 62 1.89 7.41 -1.62
N TYR A 63 3.07 7.01 -1.10
CA TYR A 63 3.20 6.39 0.23
C TYR A 63 2.77 7.32 1.37
N LEU A 64 3.10 8.62 1.28
CA LEU A 64 2.66 9.60 2.29
C LEU A 64 1.14 9.77 2.31
N LEU A 65 0.51 9.82 1.12
CA LEU A 65 -0.95 9.91 1.01
C LEU A 65 -1.65 8.67 1.55
N ASP A 66 -1.04 7.48 1.45
CA ASP A 66 -1.54 6.27 2.09
C ASP A 66 -1.66 6.42 3.62
N LEU A 67 -0.61 6.93 4.24
CA LEU A 67 -0.63 7.19 5.69
C LEU A 67 -1.74 8.19 6.08
N LEU A 68 -1.98 9.20 5.24
CA LEU A 68 -3.03 10.21 5.46
C LEU A 68 -4.42 9.63 5.26
N ASP A 69 -4.63 8.79 4.25
CA ASP A 69 -5.92 8.17 3.96
C ASP A 69 -6.38 7.28 5.11
N GLY A 70 -5.52 6.40 5.58
CA GLY A 70 -5.81 5.57 6.75
C GLY A 70 -6.08 6.38 8.02
N TYR A 71 -5.43 7.55 8.20
CA TYR A 71 -5.72 8.45 9.30
C TYR A 71 -7.11 9.10 9.15
N LEU A 72 -7.42 9.64 7.97
CA LEU A 72 -8.69 10.31 7.68
C LEU A 72 -9.88 9.33 7.76
N ALA A 73 -9.76 8.14 7.19
CA ALA A 73 -10.79 7.11 7.25
C ALA A 73 -11.18 6.77 8.69
N ARG A 74 -10.18 6.59 9.57
CA ARG A 74 -10.43 6.33 11.00
C ARG A 74 -11.04 7.52 11.73
N ARG A 75 -10.57 8.75 11.44
CA ARG A 75 -11.05 9.97 12.11
C ARG A 75 -12.49 10.31 11.75
N PHE A 76 -12.90 10.05 10.51
CA PHE A 76 -14.24 10.38 10.02
C PHE A 76 -15.22 9.21 10.05
N GLY A 77 -14.77 8.00 10.44
CA GLY A 77 -15.64 6.81 10.52
C GLY A 77 -16.16 6.34 9.15
N HIS A 78 -15.52 6.75 8.06
CA HIS A 78 -15.96 6.45 6.69
C HIS A 78 -15.16 5.27 6.12
N THR A 79 -15.36 4.08 6.68
CA THR A 79 -14.76 2.85 6.13
C THR A 79 -15.79 2.10 5.29
N SER A 80 -15.51 1.87 4.01
CA SER A 80 -16.33 1.04 3.13
C SER A 80 -15.53 -0.18 2.67
N ARG A 81 -16.20 -1.32 2.45
CA ARG A 81 -15.56 -2.52 1.90
C ARG A 81 -14.87 -2.25 0.56
N PHE A 82 -15.49 -1.42 -0.27
CA PHE A 82 -14.91 -1.00 -1.54
C PHE A 82 -13.66 -0.15 -1.35
N GLY A 83 -13.69 0.82 -0.41
CA GLY A 83 -12.52 1.65 -0.07
C GLY A 83 -11.34 0.81 0.38
N VAL A 84 -11.56 -0.15 1.28
CA VAL A 84 -10.51 -1.07 1.76
C VAL A 84 -9.91 -1.90 0.61
N ALA A 85 -10.74 -2.42 -0.30
CA ALA A 85 -10.25 -3.19 -1.44
C ALA A 85 -9.48 -2.31 -2.44
N LEU A 86 -9.97 -1.09 -2.70
CA LEU A 86 -9.31 -0.14 -3.59
C LEU A 86 -7.95 0.28 -3.04
N ASP A 87 -7.89 0.63 -1.76
CA ASP A 87 -6.66 1.00 -1.06
C ASP A 87 -5.62 -0.12 -1.14
N PHE A 88 -6.01 -1.34 -0.81
CA PHE A 88 -5.17 -2.52 -0.98
C PHE A 88 -4.62 -2.66 -2.40
N LEU A 89 -5.47 -2.51 -3.43
CA LEU A 89 -5.04 -2.64 -4.82
C LEU A 89 -4.04 -1.55 -5.22
N ILE A 90 -4.27 -0.30 -4.78
CA ILE A 90 -3.36 0.81 -5.04
C ILE A 90 -2.01 0.56 -4.39
N ASP A 91 -2.00 0.13 -3.12
CA ASP A 91 -0.77 -0.19 -2.39
C ASP A 91 0.04 -1.27 -3.08
N GLN A 92 -0.57 -2.43 -3.31
CA GLN A 92 0.12 -3.56 -3.93
C GLN A 92 0.64 -3.23 -5.32
N THR A 93 -0.15 -2.48 -6.10
CA THR A 93 0.28 -2.04 -7.43
C THR A 93 1.44 -1.06 -7.36
N THR A 94 1.39 -0.09 -6.44
CA THR A 94 2.47 0.89 -6.25
C THR A 94 3.77 0.20 -5.83
N HIS A 95 3.72 -0.72 -4.86
CA HIS A 95 4.87 -1.53 -4.44
C HIS A 95 5.45 -2.32 -5.61
N THR A 96 4.59 -3.08 -6.30
CA THR A 96 5.01 -3.91 -7.44
C THR A 96 5.66 -3.09 -8.54
N VAL A 97 5.03 -1.99 -8.96
CA VAL A 97 5.58 -1.09 -9.99
C VAL A 97 6.94 -0.54 -9.55
N PHE A 98 7.07 -0.08 -8.31
CA PHE A 98 8.32 0.50 -7.84
C PHE A 98 9.46 -0.52 -7.82
N TRP A 99 9.21 -1.74 -7.34
CA TRP A 99 10.20 -2.82 -7.39
C TRP A 99 10.59 -3.19 -8.82
N LEU A 100 9.63 -3.27 -9.75
CA LEU A 100 9.89 -3.61 -11.15
C LEU A 100 10.75 -2.55 -11.85
N ILE A 101 10.39 -1.26 -11.73
CA ILE A 101 11.15 -0.17 -12.37
C ILE A 101 12.52 0.04 -11.74
N SER A 102 12.72 -0.38 -10.48
CA SER A 102 14.04 -0.34 -9.83
C SER A 102 15.05 -1.32 -10.41
N GLY A 103 14.60 -2.28 -11.24
CA GLY A 103 15.45 -3.31 -11.85
C GLY A 103 15.90 -4.43 -10.91
N LEU A 104 15.44 -4.44 -9.65
CA LEU A 104 15.80 -5.46 -8.66
C LEU A 104 14.98 -6.74 -8.86
N LEU A 105 15.28 -7.51 -9.90
CA LEU A 105 14.57 -8.76 -10.20
C LEU A 105 14.62 -9.79 -9.06
N ALA A 106 15.64 -9.73 -8.21
CA ALA A 106 15.73 -10.55 -6.99
C ALA A 106 14.59 -10.28 -6.00
N ALA A 107 13.84 -9.18 -6.14
CA ALA A 107 12.67 -8.86 -5.32
C ALA A 107 11.38 -9.55 -5.79
N ILE A 108 11.36 -10.25 -6.92
CA ILE A 108 10.15 -10.96 -7.40
C ILE A 108 9.54 -11.88 -6.34
N PRO A 109 10.30 -12.71 -5.59
CA PRO A 109 9.72 -13.53 -4.53
C PRO A 109 9.08 -12.69 -3.42
N LEU A 110 9.63 -11.51 -3.10
CA LEU A 110 9.06 -10.58 -2.14
C LEU A 110 7.72 -10.02 -2.64
N MET A 111 7.65 -9.58 -3.90
CA MET A 111 6.41 -9.11 -4.50
C MET A 111 5.30 -10.17 -4.48
N VAL A 112 5.64 -11.42 -4.82
CA VAL A 112 4.68 -12.55 -4.72
C VAL A 112 4.22 -12.76 -3.28
N LEU A 113 5.15 -12.72 -2.32
CA LEU A 113 4.83 -12.84 -0.90
C LEU A 113 3.88 -11.72 -0.43
N GLU A 114 4.11 -10.49 -0.86
CA GLU A 114 3.26 -9.33 -0.53
C GLU A 114 1.85 -9.49 -1.08
N TRP A 115 1.71 -9.90 -2.35
CA TRP A 115 0.39 -10.17 -2.92
C TRP A 115 -0.34 -11.29 -2.17
N CYS A 116 0.32 -12.40 -1.87
CA CYS A 116 -0.28 -13.49 -1.10
C CYS A 116 -0.71 -13.03 0.30
N ALA A 117 0.18 -12.33 1.01
CA ALA A 117 -0.11 -11.83 2.34
C ALA A 117 -1.22 -10.77 2.33
N GLY A 118 -1.17 -9.85 1.37
CA GLY A 118 -2.18 -8.80 1.21
C GLY A 118 -3.57 -9.35 0.89
N ILE A 119 -3.68 -10.36 0.02
CA ILE A 119 -4.96 -11.03 -0.29
C ILE A 119 -5.54 -11.68 0.98
N VAL A 120 -4.70 -12.36 1.78
CA VAL A 120 -5.16 -12.97 3.05
C VAL A 120 -5.58 -11.90 4.04
N VAL A 121 -4.83 -10.80 4.19
CA VAL A 121 -5.21 -9.66 5.04
C VAL A 121 -6.51 -9.03 4.57
N LEU A 122 -6.66 -8.80 3.26
CA LEU A 122 -7.89 -8.24 2.69
C LEU A 122 -9.10 -9.13 2.98
N ARG A 123 -8.96 -10.42 2.70
CA ARG A 123 -10.02 -11.40 2.97
C ARG A 123 -10.38 -11.43 4.46
N TYR A 124 -9.37 -11.48 5.34
CA TYR A 124 -9.58 -11.44 6.78
C TYR A 124 -10.30 -10.16 7.22
N THR A 125 -9.88 -9.00 6.70
CA THR A 125 -10.51 -7.70 7.00
C THR A 125 -11.97 -7.62 6.54
N LEU A 126 -12.32 -8.29 5.44
CA LEU A 126 -13.68 -8.25 4.88
C LEU A 126 -14.63 -9.30 5.49
N CYS A 127 -14.10 -10.41 6.01
CA CYS A 127 -14.90 -11.58 6.40
C CYS A 127 -14.82 -11.92 7.89
N ALA A 128 -13.79 -11.51 8.62
CA ALA A 128 -13.64 -11.83 10.04
C ALA A 128 -14.20 -10.72 10.94
N ASP A 129 -14.71 -11.13 12.11
CA ASP A 129 -15.21 -10.19 13.12
C ASP A 129 -14.07 -9.56 13.93
N GLU A 130 -12.93 -10.26 14.04
CA GLU A 130 -11.74 -9.81 14.76
C GLU A 130 -10.76 -9.10 13.80
N HIS A 131 -10.14 -8.02 14.26
CA HIS A 131 -9.16 -7.31 13.45
C HIS A 131 -7.86 -8.14 13.31
N TRP A 132 -7.34 -8.30 12.08
CA TRP A 132 -6.17 -9.15 11.80
C TRP A 132 -4.93 -8.83 12.64
N LYS A 133 -4.71 -7.56 13.04
CA LYS A 133 -3.60 -7.17 13.93
C LYS A 133 -3.75 -7.74 15.33
N GLU A 134 -4.97 -7.89 15.83
CA GLU A 134 -5.24 -8.46 17.16
C GLU A 134 -4.82 -9.92 17.21
N VAL A 135 -5.10 -10.67 16.14
CA VAL A 135 -4.64 -12.06 15.99
C VAL A 135 -3.12 -12.14 16.04
N LEU A 136 -2.42 -11.24 15.34
CA LEU A 136 -0.94 -11.21 15.33
C LEU A 136 -0.37 -10.84 16.70
N LEU A 137 -0.99 -9.91 17.41
CA LEU A 137 -0.57 -9.51 18.75
C LEU A 137 -0.85 -10.60 19.79
N ALA A 138 -1.97 -11.32 19.65
CA ALA A 138 -2.32 -12.40 20.57
C ALA A 138 -1.51 -13.68 20.35
N LYS A 139 -1.37 -14.11 19.09
CA LYS A 139 -0.78 -15.42 18.71
C LYS A 139 0.64 -15.32 18.15
N GLY A 140 1.14 -14.12 17.87
CA GLY A 140 2.46 -13.89 17.28
C GLY A 140 3.62 -14.22 18.20
N GLY A 141 4.74 -14.69 17.64
CA GLY A 141 6.01 -14.77 18.35
C GLY A 141 6.53 -13.37 18.75
N ALA A 142 7.52 -13.32 19.64
CA ALA A 142 8.02 -12.07 20.21
C ALA A 142 8.34 -10.98 19.17
N LEU A 143 9.02 -11.35 18.07
CA LEU A 143 9.39 -10.38 17.01
C LEU A 143 8.16 -9.88 16.23
N VAL A 144 7.18 -10.75 15.92
CA VAL A 144 5.93 -10.33 15.25
C VAL A 144 5.15 -9.38 16.15
N ARG A 145 5.01 -9.71 17.42
CA ARG A 145 4.35 -8.82 18.40
C ARG A 145 5.06 -7.47 18.51
N ALA A 146 6.40 -7.48 18.62
CA ALA A 146 7.18 -6.26 18.68
C ALA A 146 7.02 -5.41 17.41
N TYR A 147 7.01 -6.04 16.23
CA TYR A 147 6.84 -5.34 14.96
C TYR A 147 5.45 -4.66 14.86
N PHE A 148 4.37 -5.36 15.23
CA PHE A 148 3.01 -4.82 15.17
C PHE A 148 2.58 -4.02 16.42
N ALA A 149 3.42 -3.96 17.46
CA ALA A 149 3.15 -3.17 18.66
C ALA A 149 2.92 -1.68 18.34
N HIS A 150 2.13 -1.02 19.19
CA HIS A 150 1.80 0.40 19.06
C HIS A 150 1.23 0.79 17.68
N ASN A 151 0.45 -0.11 17.09
CA ASN A 151 -0.10 0.04 15.74
C ASN A 151 0.98 0.31 14.68
N GLN A 152 2.10 -0.40 14.75
CA GLN A 152 3.28 -0.26 13.88
C GLN A 152 4.00 1.10 14.02
N ARG A 153 3.81 1.83 15.11
CA ARG A 153 4.54 3.07 15.42
C ARG A 153 5.74 2.78 16.32
N ASN A 154 6.67 2.00 15.81
CA ASN A 154 7.88 1.59 16.53
C ASN A 154 9.07 1.47 15.56
N VAL A 155 10.28 1.39 16.10
CA VAL A 155 11.53 1.38 15.32
C VAL A 155 11.61 0.18 14.39
N LEU A 156 11.13 -1.01 14.80
CA LEU A 156 11.21 -2.22 13.97
C LEU A 156 10.32 -2.12 12.72
N SER A 157 9.09 -1.65 12.90
CA SER A 157 8.20 -1.45 11.74
C SER A 157 8.66 -0.29 10.88
N ALA A 158 9.15 0.80 11.46
CA ALA A 158 9.75 1.91 10.71
C ALA A 158 10.94 1.45 9.88
N LEU A 159 11.84 0.65 10.46
CA LEU A 159 12.98 0.07 9.72
C LEU A 159 12.51 -0.75 8.53
N GLY A 160 11.54 -1.65 8.72
CA GLY A 160 11.00 -2.47 7.63
C GLY A 160 10.38 -1.63 6.51
N VAL A 161 9.47 -0.72 6.85
CA VAL A 161 8.73 0.11 5.89
C VAL A 161 9.66 1.08 5.15
N ILE A 162 10.55 1.77 5.88
CA ILE A 162 11.52 2.70 5.27
C ILE A 162 12.45 1.94 4.33
N SER A 163 12.98 0.79 4.74
CA SER A 163 13.87 -0.01 3.90
C SER A 163 13.16 -0.56 2.66
N HIS A 164 11.89 -0.92 2.79
CA HIS A 164 11.07 -1.38 1.68
C HIS A 164 10.87 -0.32 0.58
N PHE A 165 10.83 0.95 0.96
CA PHE A 165 10.82 2.08 0.02
C PHE A 165 12.25 2.46 -0.43
N ALA A 166 13.20 2.53 0.51
CA ALA A 166 14.53 3.08 0.26
C ALA A 166 15.41 2.17 -0.61
N LEU A 167 15.25 0.85 -0.52
CA LEU A 167 16.03 -0.08 -1.34
C LEU A 167 15.71 0.06 -2.83
N PRO A 168 14.44 -0.02 -3.29
CA PRO A 168 14.13 0.21 -4.70
C PRO A 168 14.43 1.65 -5.14
N ALA A 169 14.22 2.67 -4.28
CA ALA A 169 14.60 4.05 -4.58
C ALA A 169 16.09 4.20 -4.83
N SER A 170 16.92 3.63 -3.95
CA SER A 170 18.38 3.66 -4.10
C SER A 170 18.85 2.94 -5.36
N SER A 171 18.25 1.79 -5.68
CA SER A 171 18.55 1.06 -6.91
C SER A 171 18.14 1.86 -8.14
N TYR A 172 16.94 2.42 -8.14
CA TYR A 172 16.41 3.22 -9.25
C TYR A 172 17.23 4.47 -9.54
N LEU A 173 17.74 5.13 -8.49
CA LEU A 173 18.60 6.31 -8.59
C LEU A 173 20.08 5.98 -8.86
N TRP A 174 20.42 4.70 -9.05
CA TRP A 174 21.79 4.24 -9.32
C TRP A 174 22.77 4.62 -8.21
N LEU A 175 22.30 4.73 -6.98
CA LEU A 175 23.15 4.98 -5.84
C LEU A 175 24.04 3.73 -5.62
N SER A 176 25.34 3.94 -5.52
CA SER A 176 26.35 2.87 -5.53
C SER A 176 26.28 1.90 -4.35
N GLY A 177 26.76 0.70 -4.56
CA GLY A 177 26.78 -0.52 -3.76
C GLY A 177 26.53 -0.44 -2.24
N TRP A 178 27.22 0.41 -1.49
CA TRP A 178 27.05 0.51 -0.04
C TRP A 178 25.68 1.01 0.40
N SER A 179 25.05 1.93 -0.34
CA SER A 179 23.72 2.46 -0.03
C SER A 179 22.62 1.40 -0.14
N LEU A 180 22.79 0.43 -1.04
CA LEU A 180 21.85 -0.69 -1.18
C LEU A 180 21.93 -1.63 0.03
N TRP A 181 23.13 -1.98 0.48
CA TRP A 181 23.33 -2.92 1.58
C TRP A 181 22.80 -2.44 2.92
N ILE A 182 22.72 -1.12 3.14
CA ILE A 182 22.14 -0.54 4.36
C ILE A 182 20.67 -0.94 4.51
N TRP A 183 19.92 -1.04 3.41
CA TRP A 183 18.49 -1.30 3.44
C TRP A 183 18.13 -2.78 3.45
N VAL A 184 19.04 -3.66 3.04
CA VAL A 184 18.79 -5.11 2.95
C VAL A 184 18.31 -5.73 4.27
N PRO A 185 18.92 -5.45 5.45
CA PRO A 185 18.43 -6.01 6.71
C PRO A 185 16.99 -5.63 7.04
N GLY A 186 16.59 -4.39 6.75
CA GLY A 186 15.21 -3.93 6.97
C GLY A 186 14.21 -4.59 6.02
N VAL A 187 14.57 -4.78 4.75
CA VAL A 187 13.76 -5.54 3.79
C VAL A 187 13.66 -7.00 4.17
N ALA A 188 14.73 -7.62 4.65
CA ALA A 188 14.73 -8.99 5.15
C ALA A 188 13.82 -9.14 6.38
N LEU A 189 13.86 -8.20 7.31
CA LEU A 189 12.94 -8.14 8.45
C LEU A 189 11.49 -8.03 7.97
N TYR A 190 11.21 -7.11 7.05
CA TYR A 190 9.88 -6.92 6.48
C TYR A 190 9.38 -8.20 5.81
N ALA A 191 10.18 -8.84 4.96
CA ALA A 191 9.83 -10.07 4.27
C ALA A 191 9.54 -11.22 5.26
N TRP A 192 10.37 -11.36 6.28
CA TRP A 192 10.18 -12.38 7.31
C TRP A 192 8.89 -12.17 8.12
N VAL A 193 8.62 -10.92 8.54
CA VAL A 193 7.39 -10.60 9.27
C VAL A 193 6.16 -10.81 8.39
N THR A 194 6.21 -10.43 7.12
CA THR A 194 5.15 -10.63 6.13
C THR A 194 4.86 -12.12 5.92
N LEU A 195 5.90 -12.96 5.81
CA LEU A 195 5.74 -14.41 5.72
C LEU A 195 5.09 -15.00 6.98
N ARG A 196 5.53 -14.55 8.17
CA ARG A 196 4.95 -15.02 9.44
C ARG A 196 3.49 -14.58 9.58
N MET A 197 3.17 -13.36 9.18
CA MET A 197 1.80 -12.86 9.14
C MET A 197 0.92 -13.69 8.21
N LEU A 198 1.38 -13.95 6.98
CA LEU A 198 0.66 -14.80 6.03
C LEU A 198 0.34 -16.18 6.62
N VAL A 199 1.35 -16.88 7.16
CA VAL A 199 1.18 -18.21 7.73
C VAL A 199 0.21 -18.22 8.92
N MET A 200 0.27 -17.18 9.76
CA MET A 200 -0.58 -17.11 10.96
C MET A 200 -2.04 -16.82 10.60
N LEU A 201 -2.29 -15.85 9.73
CA LEU A 201 -3.65 -15.50 9.31
C LEU A 201 -4.29 -16.64 8.51
N TYR A 202 -3.53 -17.27 7.63
CA TYR A 202 -4.01 -18.44 6.88
C TYR A 202 -4.41 -19.60 7.79
N ARG A 203 -3.60 -19.89 8.83
CA ARG A 203 -3.95 -20.91 9.83
C ARG A 203 -5.17 -20.52 10.66
N ALA A 204 -5.29 -19.25 11.05
CA ALA A 204 -6.44 -18.75 11.80
C ALA A 204 -7.74 -18.92 10.99
N GLU A 205 -7.69 -18.67 9.68
CA GLU A 205 -8.83 -18.81 8.78
C GLU A 205 -9.27 -20.26 8.61
N ILE A 206 -8.32 -21.21 8.46
CA ILE A 206 -8.64 -22.65 8.32
C ILE A 206 -9.27 -23.22 9.58
N HIS A 207 -8.90 -22.71 10.77
CA HIS A 207 -9.38 -23.21 12.05
C HIS A 207 -10.59 -22.43 12.58
N SER A 208 -11.06 -21.41 11.87
CA SER A 208 -12.33 -20.74 12.18
C SER A 208 -13.46 -21.65 11.68
N PRO A 209 -14.34 -22.19 12.57
CA PRO A 209 -15.48 -22.94 12.11
C PRO A 209 -16.32 -22.03 11.21
N ALA A 210 -16.59 -22.52 9.99
CA ALA A 210 -17.49 -21.85 9.07
C ALA A 210 -18.85 -21.67 9.79
N SER A 211 -19.18 -20.42 10.13
CA SER A 211 -20.49 -20.02 10.64
C SER A 211 -21.48 -19.88 9.52
#